data_a545fa1eb4dd089375146efd62cb7281
#
_entry.id   a545fa1eb4dd089375146efd62cb7281
#
_cell.length_a   1.000
_cell.length_b   1.000
_cell.length_c   1.000
_cell.angle_alpha   90.00
_cell.angle_beta   90.00
_cell.angle_gamma   90.00
#
_symmetry.space_group_name_H-M   'P 1'
#
loop_
_entity.id
_entity.type
_entity.pdbx_description
1 polymer ?
#
loop_
_entity_poly.entity_id
_entity_poly.type
_entity_poly.pdbx_seq_one_letter_code
_entity_poly.pdbx_strand_id
1 'polypeptide(L)'
;MQRVYCIFEGAGARGLGHIGAYRSISKQSLDIRGFAGTSAGAIVAALACSGYSAEELFSEATGKTILDRLDLETTNADASQVLRPAITPANLFGKSQWWKIRLIRFLLDRVWIVWFLALSTVGIVLPGLFLYPRPALLLLVVMLGIAGIAAWMIARGVVELDPVRVGVDQLLRIKVRGSRLGPPVTFSDLAAAGCAPLKVVAANISEQETTVFSVETTPDIAVAEAVCASIAIPGVFKPRKIGTSWYMDGGLVSNLPAWTFDDERAIDRDALTAAIEIGETSHGSSESGDWTLGSAFRTMLFGAGVLNKRGVDRLTPERLVVDIGLLDFDIGFERTKEIVRDSEAYCDINLIDRMIELPFLMNETCNKVAVRCHEILSAAFDAAGFVHDGFRTRLAVALPVGPRVKTLRLEYSSGYDDLSDERISLPVERSFVGRAWNENDTLYISKSDAVTWGESLSAPEDRWLRKLIWKDLSWVLCVPVELAPGSKAVVTLDGDKELEFDEQALQELLDEMERIILDEFQSLEGGRELVHAR
;
A
#
# COMPACT_ATOMS: atom_id res chain seq x y z
N MET A 1 -3.13 17.84 -13.01
CA MET A 1 -2.20 16.86 -12.43
C MET A 1 -2.96 16.02 -11.44
N GLN A 2 -2.88 14.70 -11.56
CA GLN A 2 -3.52 13.79 -10.60
C GLN A 2 -2.82 13.89 -9.25
N ARG A 3 -3.60 14.03 -8.16
CA ARG A 3 -3.09 14.14 -6.78
C ARG A 3 -2.91 12.74 -6.19
N VAL A 4 -1.78 12.50 -5.51
CA VAL A 4 -1.46 11.17 -4.97
C VAL A 4 -0.78 11.25 -3.60
N TYR A 5 -1.14 10.34 -2.70
CA TYR A 5 -0.42 10.02 -1.47
C TYR A 5 0.44 8.79 -1.69
N CYS A 6 1.72 8.85 -1.32
CA CYS A 6 2.67 7.75 -1.48
C CYS A 6 2.92 7.07 -0.13
N ILE A 7 2.59 5.78 -0.04
CA ILE A 7 2.66 5.00 1.19
C ILE A 7 3.64 3.85 1.02
N PHE A 8 4.62 3.76 1.92
CA PHE A 8 5.67 2.74 1.87
C PHE A 8 5.61 1.82 3.09
N GLU A 9 5.48 0.53 2.84
CA GLU A 9 5.40 -0.51 3.86
C GLU A 9 6.75 -0.72 4.58
N GLY A 10 6.70 -1.22 5.81
CA GLY A 10 7.87 -1.71 6.53
C GLY A 10 8.41 -2.99 5.91
N ALA A 11 9.71 -3.01 5.58
CA ALA A 11 10.29 -4.09 4.78
C ALA A 11 11.72 -4.51 5.19
N GLY A 12 12.34 -3.84 6.15
CA GLY A 12 13.74 -4.06 6.50
C GLY A 12 14.66 -3.81 5.30
N ALA A 13 15.63 -4.71 5.05
CA ALA A 13 16.56 -4.59 3.92
C ALA A 13 15.87 -4.61 2.55
N ARG A 14 14.67 -5.22 2.45
CA ARG A 14 13.85 -5.26 1.22
C ARG A 14 13.32 -3.89 0.80
N GLY A 15 13.40 -2.89 1.69
CA GLY A 15 13.00 -1.51 1.40
C GLY A 15 13.72 -0.88 0.20
N LEU A 16 14.76 -1.51 -0.33
CA LEU A 16 15.38 -1.13 -1.60
C LEU A 16 14.38 -1.17 -2.78
N GLY A 17 13.39 -2.05 -2.75
CA GLY A 17 12.31 -2.11 -3.74
C GLY A 17 11.48 -0.83 -3.78
N HIS A 18 11.32 -0.12 -2.66
CA HIS A 18 10.61 1.15 -2.63
C HIS A 18 11.30 2.24 -3.47
N ILE A 19 12.61 2.15 -3.69
CA ILE A 19 13.34 3.10 -4.56
C ILE A 19 12.87 2.93 -6.02
N GLY A 20 12.71 1.68 -6.48
CA GLY A 20 12.18 1.38 -7.81
C GLY A 20 10.73 1.87 -7.97
N ALA A 21 9.87 1.60 -6.98
CA ALA A 21 8.50 2.09 -6.97
C ALA A 21 8.44 3.63 -6.98
N TYR A 22 9.25 4.30 -6.17
CA TYR A 22 9.32 5.76 -6.15
C TYR A 22 9.84 6.32 -7.49
N ARG A 23 10.76 5.61 -8.16
CA ARG A 23 11.25 5.98 -9.49
C ARG A 23 10.11 5.91 -10.52
N SER A 24 9.33 4.86 -10.51
CA SER A 24 8.14 4.71 -11.37
C SER A 24 7.13 5.84 -11.15
N ILE A 25 6.78 6.13 -9.88
CA ILE A 25 5.85 7.22 -9.52
C ILE A 25 6.41 8.59 -9.96
N SER A 26 7.70 8.85 -9.73
CA SER A 26 8.31 10.17 -9.99
C SER A 26 8.51 10.49 -11.47
N LYS A 27 8.42 9.50 -12.37
CA LYS A 27 8.40 9.73 -13.83
C LYS A 27 7.09 10.34 -14.30
N GLN A 28 6.01 10.15 -13.53
CA GLN A 28 4.68 10.62 -13.87
C GLN A 28 4.49 12.09 -13.46
N SER A 29 3.70 12.81 -14.23
CA SER A 29 3.32 14.20 -13.90
C SER A 29 2.24 14.21 -12.80
N LEU A 30 2.60 13.79 -11.59
CA LEU A 30 1.71 13.70 -10.43
C LEU A 30 1.93 14.85 -9.45
N ASP A 31 0.86 15.26 -8.77
CA ASP A 31 0.90 16.18 -7.64
C ASP A 31 0.96 15.35 -6.34
N ILE A 32 2.16 15.15 -5.80
CA ILE A 32 2.34 14.36 -4.58
C ILE A 32 1.90 15.16 -3.37
N ARG A 33 0.80 14.73 -2.75
CA ARG A 33 0.13 15.42 -1.63
C ARG A 33 0.69 15.03 -0.27
N GLY A 34 1.41 13.90 -0.17
CA GLY A 34 2.03 13.47 1.07
C GLY A 34 2.75 12.13 0.94
N PHE A 35 3.61 11.87 1.92
CA PHE A 35 4.35 10.63 2.06
C PHE A 35 4.09 10.04 3.44
N ALA A 36 3.85 8.72 3.50
CA ALA A 36 3.85 8.01 4.77
C ALA A 36 4.67 6.72 4.67
N GLY A 37 5.19 6.29 5.80
CA GLY A 37 5.96 5.05 5.83
C GLY A 37 6.14 4.49 7.22
N THR A 38 6.40 3.19 7.24
CA THR A 38 6.75 2.42 8.43
C THR A 38 8.10 1.76 8.21
N SER A 39 8.95 1.71 9.23
CA SER A 39 10.25 1.02 9.20
C SER A 39 11.11 1.48 8.00
N ALA A 40 11.58 0.55 7.15
CA ALA A 40 12.34 0.91 5.94
C ALA A 40 11.58 1.86 5.01
N GLY A 41 10.25 1.72 4.92
CA GLY A 41 9.38 2.64 4.18
C GLY A 41 9.43 4.06 4.73
N ALA A 42 9.61 4.25 6.05
CA ALA A 42 9.76 5.56 6.65
C ALA A 42 11.05 6.27 6.21
N ILE A 43 12.13 5.52 5.98
CA ILE A 43 13.39 6.07 5.45
C ILE A 43 13.16 6.63 4.04
N VAL A 44 12.56 5.82 3.16
CA VAL A 44 12.29 6.22 1.76
C VAL A 44 11.31 7.40 1.73
N ALA A 45 10.23 7.34 2.51
CA ALA A 45 9.26 8.42 2.64
C ALA A 45 9.91 9.75 3.08
N ALA A 46 10.77 9.72 4.11
CA ALA A 46 11.46 10.92 4.61
C ALA A 46 12.43 11.52 3.58
N LEU A 47 13.18 10.67 2.87
CA LEU A 47 14.10 11.13 1.83
C LEU A 47 13.35 11.69 0.62
N ALA A 48 12.32 10.99 0.14
CA ALA A 48 11.47 11.45 -0.96
C ALA A 48 10.76 12.77 -0.61
N CYS A 49 10.16 12.85 0.58
CA CYS A 49 9.52 14.06 1.10
C CYS A 49 10.49 15.25 1.14
N SER A 50 11.72 15.05 1.58
CA SER A 50 12.74 16.12 1.61
C SER A 50 13.19 16.59 0.24
N GLY A 51 12.69 15.98 -0.86
CA GLY A 51 12.94 16.36 -2.24
C GLY A 51 14.09 15.61 -2.92
N TYR A 52 14.56 14.49 -2.36
CA TYR A 52 15.46 13.61 -3.11
C TYR A 52 14.73 12.96 -4.27
N SER A 53 15.29 13.08 -5.48
CA SER A 53 14.79 12.33 -6.62
C SER A 53 15.18 10.84 -6.51
N ALA A 54 14.45 9.99 -7.22
CA ALA A 54 14.78 8.57 -7.26
C ALA A 54 16.20 8.29 -7.79
N GLU A 55 16.68 9.11 -8.75
CA GLU A 55 18.03 9.03 -9.28
C GLU A 55 19.10 9.48 -8.25
N GLU A 56 18.74 10.38 -7.33
CA GLU A 56 19.64 10.75 -6.23
C GLU A 56 19.69 9.66 -5.14
N LEU A 57 18.61 8.88 -4.97
CA LEU A 57 18.59 7.73 -4.05
C LEU A 57 19.44 6.59 -4.58
N PHE A 58 19.33 6.29 -5.88
CA PHE A 58 20.09 5.25 -6.55
C PHE A 58 20.32 5.61 -8.02
N SER A 59 21.59 5.78 -8.44
CA SER A 59 21.97 6.10 -9.81
C SER A 59 22.74 4.97 -10.46
N GLU A 60 22.15 4.36 -11.48
CA GLU A 60 22.84 3.37 -12.30
C GLU A 60 23.94 4.00 -13.14
N ALA A 61 23.71 5.20 -13.66
CA ALA A 61 24.66 5.89 -14.54
C ALA A 61 25.97 6.23 -13.85
N THR A 62 25.90 6.60 -12.55
CA THR A 62 27.09 6.98 -11.78
C THR A 62 27.62 5.87 -10.88
N GLY A 63 26.87 4.76 -10.73
CA GLY A 63 27.21 3.67 -9.82
C GLY A 63 27.14 4.08 -8.34
N LYS A 64 26.35 5.11 -8.00
CA LYS A 64 26.25 5.68 -6.66
C LYS A 64 24.88 5.49 -6.05
N THR A 65 24.88 5.42 -4.72
CA THR A 65 23.68 5.41 -3.90
C THR A 65 23.60 6.68 -3.05
N ILE A 66 22.47 6.94 -2.41
CA ILE A 66 22.31 8.05 -1.46
C ILE A 66 23.37 7.97 -0.32
N LEU A 67 23.82 6.77 0.03
CA LEU A 67 24.81 6.55 1.08
C LEU A 67 26.20 7.11 0.75
N ASP A 68 26.53 7.26 -0.55
CA ASP A 68 27.79 7.86 -0.99
C ASP A 68 27.87 9.37 -0.67
N ARG A 69 26.75 9.98 -0.30
CA ARG A 69 26.69 11.38 0.18
C ARG A 69 27.03 11.54 1.66
N LEU A 70 27.07 10.42 2.41
CA LEU A 70 27.43 10.43 3.81
C LEU A 70 28.94 10.52 3.98
N ASP A 71 29.41 11.39 4.90
CA ASP A 71 30.77 11.33 5.42
C ASP A 71 30.83 10.22 6.48
N LEU A 72 30.84 8.98 6.02
CA LEU A 72 31.24 7.89 6.88
C LEU A 72 32.71 8.10 7.12
N GLU A 73 33.09 8.59 8.32
CA GLU A 73 34.49 8.74 8.73
C GLU A 73 35.23 7.45 8.43
N THR A 74 35.91 7.43 7.29
CA THR A 74 36.95 6.47 7.04
C THR A 74 38.11 6.94 7.90
N THR A 75 38.12 6.50 9.15
CA THR A 75 39.33 6.51 9.97
C THR A 75 40.33 5.62 9.25
N ASN A 76 41.04 6.18 8.29
CA ASN A 76 42.41 5.89 7.91
C ASN A 76 42.68 6.61 6.58
N ALA A 77 43.35 7.76 6.73
CA ALA A 77 43.99 8.45 5.65
C ALA A 77 45.13 7.58 5.11
N ASP A 78 44.92 6.97 3.95
CA ASP A 78 45.98 6.73 2.98
C ASP A 78 45.35 6.87 1.59
N ALA A 79 45.69 8.02 0.99
CA ALA A 79 45.26 8.44 -0.31
C ALA A 79 46.02 7.66 -1.39
N SER A 80 45.57 6.49 -1.71
CA SER A 80 45.81 5.86 -3.00
C SER A 80 44.45 5.59 -3.65
N GLN A 81 44.32 5.98 -4.92
CA GLN A 81 43.14 5.82 -5.78
C GLN A 81 42.78 4.33 -5.96
N VAL A 82 42.38 3.66 -4.91
CA VAL A 82 41.72 2.36 -4.98
C VAL A 82 40.23 2.65 -5.11
N LEU A 83 39.59 2.11 -6.12
CA LEU A 83 38.11 2.05 -6.27
C LEU A 83 37.51 1.72 -4.91
N ARG A 84 36.89 2.73 -4.26
CA ARG A 84 36.21 2.51 -2.98
C ARG A 84 35.08 1.52 -3.23
N PRO A 85 34.96 0.43 -2.45
CA PRO A 85 33.82 -0.47 -2.56
C PRO A 85 32.54 0.34 -2.32
N ALA A 86 31.47 0.05 -3.11
CA ALA A 86 30.20 0.72 -2.96
C ALA A 86 29.73 0.64 -1.50
N ILE A 87 29.28 1.78 -0.95
CA ILE A 87 28.78 1.84 0.42
C ILE A 87 27.45 1.10 0.46
N THR A 88 27.38 0.06 1.27
CA THR A 88 26.17 -0.73 1.49
C THR A 88 25.39 -0.21 2.71
N PRO A 89 24.09 -0.50 2.85
CA PRO A 89 23.31 -0.18 4.05
C PRO A 89 23.96 -0.68 5.34
N ALA A 90 24.72 -1.77 5.29
CA ALA A 90 25.50 -2.29 6.42
C ALA A 90 26.51 -1.28 6.98
N ASN A 91 27.05 -0.40 6.15
CA ASN A 91 28.03 0.62 6.56
C ASN A 91 27.41 1.68 7.48
N LEU A 92 26.07 1.91 7.40
CA LEU A 92 25.36 2.81 8.30
C LEU A 92 25.44 2.37 9.78
N PHE A 93 25.50 1.06 10.04
CA PHE A 93 25.54 0.54 11.42
C PHE A 93 26.94 0.63 12.05
N GLY A 94 27.99 0.87 11.26
CA GLY A 94 29.38 0.84 11.72
C GLY A 94 29.86 -0.58 12.09
N LYS A 95 31.18 -0.80 12.13
CA LYS A 95 31.80 -2.13 12.38
C LYS A 95 31.38 -2.73 13.72
N SER A 96 31.19 -1.90 14.76
CA SER A 96 30.88 -2.35 16.13
C SER A 96 29.44 -2.87 16.29
N GLN A 97 28.50 -2.47 15.43
CA GLN A 97 27.12 -2.91 15.48
C GLN A 97 26.84 -3.99 14.43
N TRP A 98 27.52 -3.93 13.28
CA TRP A 98 27.32 -4.83 12.15
C TRP A 98 27.54 -6.32 12.51
N TRP A 99 28.58 -6.65 13.28
CA TRP A 99 28.79 -8.03 13.69
C TRP A 99 27.64 -8.60 14.53
N LYS A 100 26.94 -7.75 15.32
CA LYS A 100 25.76 -8.16 16.10
C LYS A 100 24.59 -8.52 15.20
N ILE A 101 24.34 -7.71 14.15
CA ILE A 101 23.30 -8.01 13.14
C ILE A 101 23.62 -9.33 12.45
N ARG A 102 24.88 -9.54 12.04
CA ARG A 102 25.31 -10.81 11.44
C ARG A 102 25.13 -12.01 12.38
N LEU A 103 25.40 -11.84 13.65
CA LEU A 103 25.20 -12.90 14.65
C LEU A 103 23.70 -13.20 14.80
N ILE A 104 22.86 -12.18 14.92
CA ILE A 104 21.40 -12.37 15.03
C ILE A 104 20.86 -13.06 13.78
N ARG A 105 21.26 -12.61 12.59
CA ARG A 105 20.90 -13.24 11.32
C ARG A 105 21.31 -14.71 11.30
N PHE A 106 22.57 -15.00 11.62
CA PHE A 106 23.09 -16.38 11.68
C PHE A 106 22.29 -17.28 12.61
N LEU A 107 21.88 -16.78 13.78
CA LEU A 107 21.07 -17.52 14.74
C LEU A 107 19.63 -17.72 14.24
N LEU A 108 19.05 -16.73 13.57
CA LEU A 108 17.70 -16.83 12.98
C LEU A 108 17.67 -17.81 11.80
N ASP A 109 18.67 -17.77 10.93
CA ASP A 109 18.77 -18.67 9.77
C ASP A 109 19.06 -20.13 10.18
N ARG A 110 19.59 -20.33 11.38
CA ARG A 110 20.04 -21.65 11.86
C ARG A 110 19.47 -22.01 13.23
N VAL A 111 18.19 -21.79 13.41
CA VAL A 111 17.49 -22.12 14.69
C VAL A 111 17.71 -23.57 15.11
N TRP A 112 17.91 -24.51 14.17
CA TRP A 112 18.25 -25.89 14.48
C TRP A 112 19.54 -26.07 15.29
N ILE A 113 20.53 -25.19 15.13
CA ILE A 113 21.77 -25.21 15.93
C ILE A 113 21.45 -24.89 17.39
N VAL A 114 20.57 -23.92 17.61
CA VAL A 114 20.13 -23.55 18.97
C VAL A 114 19.42 -24.73 19.63
N TRP A 115 18.53 -25.42 18.92
CA TRP A 115 17.87 -26.64 19.40
C TRP A 115 18.84 -27.79 19.61
N PHE A 116 19.78 -27.99 18.70
CA PHE A 116 20.80 -29.02 18.83
C PHE A 116 21.68 -28.81 20.07
N LEU A 117 22.13 -27.57 20.31
CA LEU A 117 22.89 -27.22 21.51
C LEU A 117 22.06 -27.40 22.79
N ALA A 118 20.81 -27.00 22.79
CA ALA A 118 19.90 -27.18 23.92
C ALA A 118 19.68 -28.67 24.24
N LEU A 119 19.37 -29.51 23.23
CA LEU A 119 19.18 -30.95 23.38
C LEU A 119 20.48 -31.66 23.81
N SER A 120 21.63 -31.29 23.24
CA SER A 120 22.94 -31.84 23.64
C SER A 120 23.26 -31.49 25.08
N THR A 121 22.93 -30.26 25.51
CA THR A 121 23.09 -29.86 26.92
C THR A 121 22.23 -30.69 27.85
N VAL A 122 20.95 -30.89 27.50
CA VAL A 122 20.05 -31.75 28.25
C VAL A 122 20.59 -33.19 28.33
N GLY A 123 21.07 -33.73 27.19
CA GLY A 123 21.66 -35.07 27.09
C GLY A 123 22.93 -35.25 27.92
N ILE A 124 23.69 -34.19 28.16
CA ILE A 124 24.90 -34.23 29.01
C ILE A 124 24.53 -34.00 30.50
N VAL A 125 23.66 -33.02 30.76
CA VAL A 125 23.33 -32.63 32.16
C VAL A 125 22.49 -33.69 32.85
N LEU A 126 21.50 -34.32 32.18
CA LEU A 126 20.63 -35.33 32.81
C LEU A 126 21.41 -36.55 33.31
N PRO A 127 22.26 -37.25 32.52
CA PRO A 127 23.10 -38.33 33.04
C PRO A 127 24.12 -37.84 34.06
N GLY A 128 24.67 -36.63 33.87
CA GLY A 128 25.62 -36.00 34.76
C GLY A 128 25.06 -35.80 36.19
N LEU A 129 23.78 -35.48 36.34
CA LEU A 129 23.11 -35.32 37.61
C LEU A 129 23.08 -36.63 38.43
N PHE A 130 23.05 -37.77 37.75
CA PHE A 130 23.11 -39.08 38.40
C PHE A 130 24.54 -39.51 38.76
N LEU A 131 25.50 -39.27 37.84
CA LEU A 131 26.89 -39.75 38.00
C LEU A 131 27.76 -38.75 38.77
N TYR A 132 27.59 -37.46 38.55
CA TYR A 132 28.39 -36.38 39.13
C TYR A 132 27.51 -35.18 39.51
N PRO A 133 26.67 -35.25 40.55
CA PRO A 133 25.60 -34.29 40.81
C PRO A 133 26.10 -32.85 41.04
N ARG A 134 27.22 -32.67 41.72
CA ARG A 134 27.74 -31.32 42.01
C ARG A 134 28.21 -30.56 40.74
N PRO A 135 29.12 -31.12 39.88
CA PRO A 135 29.52 -30.42 38.64
C PRO A 135 28.41 -30.31 37.63
N ALA A 136 27.48 -31.27 37.53
CA ALA A 136 26.32 -31.20 36.64
C ALA A 136 25.35 -30.09 37.06
N LEU A 137 25.11 -29.91 38.36
CA LEU A 137 24.29 -28.82 38.88
C LEU A 137 24.93 -27.46 38.62
N LEU A 138 26.27 -27.33 38.80
CA LEU A 138 27.00 -26.12 38.50
C LEU A 138 26.87 -25.78 36.99
N LEU A 139 27.06 -26.78 36.10
CA LEU A 139 26.90 -26.60 34.66
C LEU A 139 25.49 -26.15 34.30
N LEU A 140 24.46 -26.74 34.89
CA LEU A 140 23.06 -26.36 34.68
C LEU A 140 22.81 -24.90 35.09
N VAL A 141 23.28 -24.47 36.26
CA VAL A 141 23.14 -23.10 36.75
C VAL A 141 23.85 -22.11 35.80
N VAL A 142 25.05 -22.43 35.33
CA VAL A 142 25.79 -21.59 34.36
C VAL A 142 25.03 -21.48 33.03
N MET A 143 24.52 -22.61 32.52
CA MET A 143 23.76 -22.62 31.26
C MET A 143 22.45 -21.85 31.37
N LEU A 144 21.70 -22.00 32.48
CA LEU A 144 20.50 -21.21 32.74
C LEU A 144 20.83 -19.71 32.86
N GLY A 145 21.96 -19.37 33.49
CA GLY A 145 22.44 -18.00 33.57
C GLY A 145 22.75 -17.42 32.20
N ILE A 146 23.47 -18.15 31.35
CA ILE A 146 23.78 -17.73 29.96
C ILE A 146 22.49 -17.57 29.15
N ALA A 147 21.56 -18.56 29.23
CA ALA A 147 20.27 -18.48 28.54
C ALA A 147 19.44 -17.28 29.01
N GLY A 148 19.42 -17.02 30.33
CA GLY A 148 18.74 -15.86 30.91
C GLY A 148 19.34 -14.53 30.44
N ILE A 149 20.68 -14.41 30.38
CA ILE A 149 21.34 -13.23 29.84
C ILE A 149 21.04 -13.05 28.35
N ALA A 150 21.11 -14.14 27.58
CA ALA A 150 20.79 -14.10 26.15
C ALA A 150 19.33 -13.67 25.91
N ALA A 151 18.38 -14.25 26.64
CA ALA A 151 16.96 -13.86 26.55
C ALA A 151 16.75 -12.39 26.96
N TRP A 152 17.43 -11.93 28.00
CA TRP A 152 17.36 -10.54 28.43
C TRP A 152 17.97 -9.58 27.41
N MET A 153 19.10 -9.94 26.76
CA MET A 153 19.69 -9.15 25.68
C MET A 153 18.76 -9.06 24.47
N ILE A 154 18.16 -10.18 24.06
CA ILE A 154 17.19 -10.22 22.95
C ILE A 154 15.97 -9.36 23.29
N ALA A 155 15.41 -9.48 24.48
CA ALA A 155 14.26 -8.70 24.90
C ALA A 155 14.51 -7.19 24.89
N ARG A 156 15.74 -6.76 25.19
CA ARG A 156 16.13 -5.33 25.19
C ARG A 156 16.63 -4.81 23.84
N GLY A 157 16.82 -5.68 22.86
CA GLY A 157 17.53 -5.36 21.63
C GLY A 157 19.04 -5.17 21.85
N VAL A 158 19.82 -5.44 20.82
CA VAL A 158 21.30 -5.52 20.90
C VAL A 158 21.98 -4.41 20.14
N VAL A 159 21.36 -3.94 19.05
CA VAL A 159 21.94 -2.99 18.08
C VAL A 159 21.43 -1.57 18.35
N GLU A 160 22.34 -0.60 18.34
CA GLU A 160 21.99 0.82 18.48
C GLU A 160 21.76 1.45 17.12
N LEU A 161 20.77 2.36 17.06
CA LEU A 161 20.35 3.05 15.84
C LEU A 161 20.97 4.47 15.70
N ASP A 162 21.79 4.91 16.64
CA ASP A 162 22.41 6.24 16.56
C ASP A 162 23.22 6.48 15.28
N PRO A 163 23.96 5.53 14.73
CA PRO A 163 24.65 5.74 13.45
C PRO A 163 23.68 5.97 12.29
N VAL A 164 22.54 5.24 12.27
CA VAL A 164 21.49 5.43 11.26
C VAL A 164 20.83 6.79 11.43
N ARG A 165 20.53 7.19 12.67
CA ARG A 165 19.98 8.51 12.98
C ARG A 165 20.86 9.64 12.45
N VAL A 166 22.17 9.57 12.73
CA VAL A 166 23.12 10.58 12.25
C VAL A 166 23.16 10.62 10.74
N GLY A 167 23.19 9.45 10.08
CA GLY A 167 23.18 9.36 8.62
C GLY A 167 21.93 9.97 7.99
N VAL A 168 20.74 9.58 8.47
CA VAL A 168 19.46 10.12 7.97
C VAL A 168 19.40 11.63 8.19
N ASP A 169 19.76 12.11 9.38
CA ASP A 169 19.74 13.53 9.68
C ASP A 169 20.74 14.35 8.81
N GLN A 170 21.92 13.81 8.52
CA GLN A 170 22.86 14.45 7.57
C GLN A 170 22.23 14.57 6.17
N LEU A 171 21.61 13.52 5.67
CA LEU A 171 20.93 13.55 4.37
C LEU A 171 19.81 14.60 4.34
N LEU A 172 18.96 14.63 5.37
CA LEU A 172 17.90 15.61 5.46
C LEU A 172 18.44 17.04 5.52
N ARG A 173 19.50 17.31 6.31
CA ARG A 173 20.14 18.64 6.36
C ARG A 173 20.70 19.06 5.01
N ILE A 174 21.39 18.17 4.31
CA ILE A 174 21.94 18.45 2.96
C ILE A 174 20.82 18.93 2.03
N LYS A 175 19.69 18.24 2.05
CA LYS A 175 18.59 18.52 1.10
C LYS A 175 17.77 19.73 1.51
N VAL A 176 17.40 19.83 2.77
CA VAL A 176 16.51 20.90 3.28
C VAL A 176 17.24 22.20 3.53
N ARG A 177 18.49 22.13 4.00
CA ARG A 177 19.27 23.32 4.42
C ARG A 177 20.50 23.61 3.56
N GLY A 178 20.81 22.74 2.58
CA GLY A 178 22.02 22.87 1.75
C GLY A 178 23.34 22.68 2.53
N SER A 179 23.28 22.18 3.77
CA SER A 179 24.46 22.06 4.65
C SER A 179 24.41 20.76 5.45
N ARG A 180 25.55 20.15 5.70
CA ARG A 180 25.67 18.99 6.61
C ARG A 180 25.66 19.38 8.08
N LEU A 181 25.96 20.64 8.38
CA LEU A 181 26.05 21.20 9.74
C LEU A 181 24.75 21.88 10.13
N GLY A 182 24.48 21.92 11.43
CA GLY A 182 23.33 22.60 11.99
C GLY A 182 22.48 21.70 12.90
N PRO A 183 21.38 22.20 13.44
CA PRO A 183 20.47 21.41 14.28
C PRO A 183 19.78 20.34 13.44
N PRO A 184 19.26 19.28 14.06
CA PRO A 184 18.46 18.24 13.38
C PRO A 184 17.26 18.84 12.63
N VAL A 185 16.90 18.22 11.50
CA VAL A 185 15.71 18.63 10.73
C VAL A 185 14.46 18.10 11.41
N THR A 186 13.55 18.99 11.78
CA THR A 186 12.25 18.68 12.40
C THR A 186 11.15 18.58 11.35
N PHE A 187 9.96 18.09 11.74
CA PHE A 187 8.77 18.12 10.86
C PHE A 187 8.36 19.53 10.51
N SER A 188 8.49 20.49 11.44
CA SER A 188 8.27 21.93 11.18
C SER A 188 9.24 22.46 10.11
N ASP A 189 10.51 22.06 10.13
CA ASP A 189 11.48 22.48 9.12
C ASP A 189 11.10 21.98 7.72
N LEU A 190 10.61 20.73 7.60
CA LEU A 190 10.12 20.20 6.32
C LEU A 190 8.94 21.03 5.80
N ALA A 191 7.97 21.32 6.65
CA ALA A 191 6.83 22.15 6.29
C ALA A 191 7.25 23.57 5.89
N ALA A 192 8.17 24.20 6.64
CA ALA A 192 8.71 25.52 6.33
C ALA A 192 9.48 25.56 5.01
N ALA A 193 10.10 24.44 4.62
CA ALA A 193 10.78 24.28 3.33
C ALA A 193 9.81 24.00 2.15
N GLY A 194 8.50 23.91 2.41
CA GLY A 194 7.47 23.64 1.40
C GLY A 194 7.44 22.18 0.94
N CYS A 195 7.99 21.26 1.74
CA CYS A 195 7.90 19.83 1.46
C CYS A 195 6.45 19.34 1.63
N ALA A 196 6.07 18.30 0.88
CA ALA A 196 4.81 17.61 1.10
C ALA A 196 4.74 17.02 2.52
N PRO A 197 3.55 16.88 3.13
CA PRO A 197 3.39 16.28 4.45
C PRO A 197 4.06 14.91 4.58
N LEU A 198 4.76 14.68 5.68
CA LEU A 198 5.38 13.40 6.02
C LEU A 198 4.73 12.83 7.27
N LYS A 199 4.32 11.55 7.21
CA LYS A 199 3.78 10.79 8.34
C LYS A 199 4.61 9.52 8.56
N VAL A 200 5.20 9.40 9.76
CA VAL A 200 6.03 8.24 10.16
C VAL A 200 5.35 7.52 11.30
N VAL A 201 5.12 6.21 11.14
CA VAL A 201 4.41 5.41 12.14
C VAL A 201 5.39 4.64 13.02
N ALA A 202 5.19 4.68 14.33
CA ALA A 202 5.90 3.85 15.30
C ALA A 202 4.97 3.33 16.40
N ALA A 203 5.37 2.24 17.06
CA ALA A 203 4.68 1.68 18.21
C ALA A 203 5.18 2.35 19.49
N ASN A 204 4.33 3.09 20.20
CA ASN A 204 4.59 3.64 21.51
C ASN A 204 4.38 2.54 22.56
N ILE A 205 5.46 1.94 23.04
CA ILE A 205 5.39 0.85 24.02
C ILE A 205 5.17 1.31 25.46
N SER A 206 5.35 2.61 25.74
CA SER A 206 5.05 3.19 27.07
C SER A 206 3.54 3.38 27.26
N GLU A 207 2.84 3.81 26.23
CA GLU A 207 1.40 4.11 26.26
C GLU A 207 0.56 3.01 25.57
N GLN A 208 1.23 2.03 24.95
CA GLN A 208 0.62 0.87 24.28
C GLN A 208 -0.30 1.28 23.11
N GLU A 209 0.14 2.26 22.33
CA GLU A 209 -0.64 2.82 21.23
C GLU A 209 0.19 3.02 19.95
N THR A 210 -0.50 3.33 18.87
CA THR A 210 0.12 3.75 17.61
C THR A 210 0.42 5.25 17.66
N THR A 211 1.68 5.63 17.41
CA THR A 211 2.05 7.04 17.26
C THR A 211 2.34 7.36 15.79
N VAL A 212 1.73 8.42 15.28
CA VAL A 212 2.05 9.02 13.98
C VAL A 212 2.85 10.28 14.23
N PHE A 213 4.12 10.27 13.84
CA PHE A 213 4.96 11.46 13.85
C PHE A 213 4.70 12.27 12.58
N SER A 214 4.29 13.52 12.75
CA SER A 214 3.98 14.44 11.66
C SER A 214 4.13 15.89 12.11
N VAL A 215 3.97 16.83 11.18
CA VAL A 215 3.95 18.26 11.53
C VAL A 215 2.75 18.62 12.42
N GLU A 216 1.65 17.88 12.31
CA GLU A 216 0.43 18.14 13.08
C GLU A 216 0.54 17.65 14.54
N THR A 217 1.16 16.49 14.74
CA THR A 217 1.21 15.83 16.05
C THR A 217 2.50 16.09 16.81
N THR A 218 3.63 16.20 16.10
CA THR A 218 4.98 16.26 16.68
C THR A 218 5.90 17.21 15.92
N PRO A 219 5.53 18.50 15.74
CA PRO A 219 6.23 19.45 14.87
C PRO A 219 7.72 19.62 15.20
N ASP A 220 8.07 19.58 16.48
CA ASP A 220 9.41 19.86 17.00
C ASP A 220 10.32 18.62 17.10
N ILE A 221 9.77 17.42 16.83
CA ILE A 221 10.57 16.20 16.84
C ILE A 221 11.43 16.14 15.56
N ALA A 222 12.69 15.75 15.72
CA ALA A 222 13.57 15.52 14.58
C ALA A 222 13.09 14.32 13.76
N VAL A 223 12.98 14.50 12.44
CA VAL A 223 12.52 13.44 11.51
C VAL A 223 13.36 12.17 11.64
N ALA A 224 14.70 12.31 11.78
CA ALA A 224 15.59 11.17 11.97
C ALA A 224 15.33 10.40 13.28
N GLU A 225 14.84 11.05 14.34
CA GLU A 225 14.43 10.38 15.59
C GLU A 225 13.15 9.54 15.35
N ALA A 226 12.15 10.11 14.67
CA ALA A 226 10.93 9.41 14.31
C ALA A 226 11.22 8.19 13.41
N VAL A 227 12.08 8.35 12.41
CA VAL A 227 12.54 7.25 11.55
C VAL A 227 13.21 6.16 12.38
N CYS A 228 14.12 6.52 13.31
CA CYS A 228 14.77 5.55 14.19
C CYS A 228 13.79 4.84 15.13
N ALA A 229 12.75 5.52 15.62
CA ALA A 229 11.68 4.90 16.37
C ALA A 229 10.92 3.87 15.51
N SER A 230 10.63 4.24 14.27
CA SER A 230 9.89 3.42 13.30
C SER A 230 10.65 2.18 12.81
N ILE A 231 11.99 2.18 12.82
CA ILE A 231 12.83 1.04 12.39
C ILE A 231 13.34 0.18 13.55
N ALA A 232 12.93 0.44 14.78
CA ALA A 232 13.42 -0.26 15.97
C ALA A 232 12.80 -1.65 16.13
N ILE A 233 13.15 -2.60 15.23
CA ILE A 233 12.65 -3.99 15.22
C ILE A 233 12.94 -4.66 16.55
N PRO A 234 11.90 -5.22 17.24
CA PRO A 234 12.06 -5.92 18.51
C PRO A 234 13.09 -7.07 18.44
N GLY A 235 13.89 -7.21 19.46
CA GLY A 235 14.92 -8.26 19.53
C GLY A 235 16.19 -7.97 18.74
N VAL A 236 16.13 -7.12 17.72
CA VAL A 236 17.28 -6.70 16.89
C VAL A 236 17.80 -5.35 17.37
N PHE A 237 16.98 -4.33 17.29
CA PHE A 237 17.35 -2.97 17.65
C PHE A 237 16.86 -2.59 19.05
N LYS A 238 17.60 -1.71 19.70
CA LYS A 238 17.17 -1.15 20.98
C LYS A 238 15.96 -0.23 20.77
N PRO A 239 14.95 -0.26 21.66
CA PRO A 239 13.86 0.71 21.64
C PRO A 239 14.39 2.14 21.65
N ARG A 240 13.72 3.04 20.93
CA ARG A 240 14.10 4.45 20.90
C ARG A 240 13.33 5.25 21.94
N LYS A 241 14.05 6.05 22.75
CA LYS A 241 13.42 6.98 23.70
C LYS A 241 13.31 8.36 23.09
N ILE A 242 12.08 8.89 23.02
CA ILE A 242 11.79 10.26 22.57
C ILE A 242 10.95 10.92 23.66
N GLY A 243 11.47 12.00 24.25
CA GLY A 243 10.86 12.60 25.43
C GLY A 243 10.79 11.62 26.60
N THR A 244 9.58 11.36 27.08
CA THR A 244 9.31 10.42 28.20
C THR A 244 8.98 9.01 27.73
N SER A 245 8.61 8.83 26.45
CA SER A 245 8.07 7.58 25.94
C SER A 245 9.10 6.75 25.17
N TRP A 246 8.91 5.44 25.18
CA TRP A 246 9.72 4.47 24.44
C TRP A 246 8.97 3.98 23.21
N TYR A 247 9.69 3.86 22.10
CA TYR A 247 9.15 3.47 20.80
C TYR A 247 9.86 2.26 20.23
N MET A 248 9.10 1.46 19.48
CA MET A 248 9.59 0.34 18.67
C MET A 248 9.04 0.43 17.25
N ASP A 249 9.46 -0.53 16.41
CA ASP A 249 9.10 -0.59 15.00
C ASP A 249 7.58 -0.46 14.79
N GLY A 250 7.22 0.42 13.86
CA GLY A 250 5.83 0.68 13.51
C GLY A 250 5.11 -0.53 12.89
N GLY A 251 5.86 -1.50 12.36
CA GLY A 251 5.30 -2.76 11.86
C GLY A 251 4.53 -3.56 12.91
N LEU A 252 4.79 -3.33 14.21
CA LEU A 252 4.03 -3.94 15.30
C LEU A 252 2.55 -3.49 15.34
N VAL A 253 2.28 -2.28 14.87
CA VAL A 253 0.94 -1.66 14.96
C VAL A 253 0.33 -1.38 13.59
N SER A 254 1.13 -0.93 12.61
CA SER A 254 0.69 -0.65 11.25
C SER A 254 1.86 -0.71 10.28
N ASN A 255 2.05 -1.86 9.63
CA ASN A 255 3.15 -2.05 8.70
C ASN A 255 2.97 -1.27 7.39
N LEU A 256 1.74 -1.16 6.89
CA LEU A 256 1.34 -0.33 5.75
C LEU A 256 0.43 0.81 6.25
N PRO A 257 0.93 2.03 6.48
CA PRO A 257 0.18 3.09 7.13
C PRO A 257 -0.72 3.88 6.15
N ALA A 258 -1.51 3.20 5.31
CA ALA A 258 -2.35 3.83 4.28
C ALA A 258 -3.46 4.71 4.86
N TRP A 259 -3.94 4.40 6.06
CA TRP A 259 -4.97 5.13 6.79
C TRP A 259 -4.53 6.50 7.31
N THR A 260 -3.23 6.77 7.38
CA THR A 260 -2.71 8.00 8.01
C THR A 260 -3.15 9.30 7.32
N PHE A 261 -3.61 9.22 6.07
CA PHE A 261 -4.14 10.36 5.32
C PHE A 261 -5.67 10.31 5.15
N ASP A 262 -6.41 9.60 6.02
CA ASP A 262 -7.88 9.49 5.90
C ASP A 262 -8.58 10.85 6.03
N ASP A 263 -8.12 11.71 6.93
CA ASP A 263 -8.70 13.05 7.13
C ASP A 263 -8.49 13.93 5.90
N GLU A 264 -7.29 13.91 5.31
CA GLU A 264 -6.98 14.67 4.10
C GLU A 264 -7.76 14.14 2.89
N ARG A 265 -7.91 12.81 2.77
CA ARG A 265 -8.73 12.18 1.72
C ARG A 265 -10.22 12.48 1.89
N ALA A 266 -10.71 12.63 3.11
CA ALA A 266 -12.10 13.03 3.35
C ALA A 266 -12.40 14.42 2.77
N ILE A 267 -11.39 15.30 2.71
CA ILE A 267 -11.48 16.63 2.11
C ILE A 267 -11.20 16.55 0.60
N ASP A 268 -10.13 15.86 0.22
CA ASP A 268 -9.67 15.68 -1.16
C ASP A 268 -10.02 14.27 -1.67
N ARG A 269 -11.29 14.08 -2.02
CA ARG A 269 -11.83 12.78 -2.43
C ARG A 269 -11.25 12.25 -3.74
N ASP A 270 -10.65 13.12 -4.56
CA ASP A 270 -10.06 12.76 -5.84
C ASP A 270 -8.60 12.33 -5.74
N ALA A 271 -7.98 12.49 -4.59
CA ALA A 271 -6.62 12.07 -4.40
C ALA A 271 -6.50 10.54 -4.36
N LEU A 272 -5.57 10.01 -5.15
CA LEU A 272 -5.23 8.59 -5.19
C LEU A 272 -4.28 8.24 -4.04
N THR A 273 -4.19 6.96 -3.71
CA THR A 273 -3.23 6.44 -2.75
C THR A 273 -2.44 5.29 -3.38
N ALA A 274 -1.18 5.55 -3.69
CA ALA A 274 -0.21 4.54 -4.10
C ALA A 274 0.38 3.87 -2.86
N ALA A 275 0.04 2.62 -2.60
CA ALA A 275 0.52 1.86 -1.45
C ALA A 275 1.44 0.73 -1.89
N ILE A 276 2.71 0.84 -1.54
CA ILE A 276 3.76 -0.10 -1.94
C ILE A 276 4.01 -1.10 -0.81
N GLU A 277 3.56 -2.32 -1.03
CA GLU A 277 3.80 -3.46 -0.15
C GLU A 277 5.04 -4.24 -0.59
N ILE A 278 5.74 -4.85 0.36
CA ILE A 278 6.90 -5.70 0.06
C ILE A 278 6.62 -7.14 0.51
N GLY A 279 6.51 -8.03 -0.46
CA GLY A 279 6.32 -9.47 -0.25
C GLY A 279 7.63 -10.27 -0.25
N GLU A 280 7.57 -11.47 0.30
CA GLU A 280 8.60 -12.51 0.10
C GLU A 280 8.22 -13.39 -1.09
N THR A 281 9.21 -13.86 -1.85
CA THR A 281 9.03 -15.04 -2.70
C THR A 281 8.65 -16.20 -1.79
N SER A 282 7.55 -16.87 -2.12
CA SER A 282 7.15 -18.10 -1.44
C SER A 282 8.08 -19.27 -1.81
N HIS A 283 9.37 -19.13 -1.60
CA HIS A 283 10.29 -20.27 -1.63
C HIS A 283 10.08 -21.07 -0.35
N GLY A 284 9.21 -22.06 -0.45
CA GLY A 284 8.85 -22.98 0.60
C GLY A 284 7.67 -22.47 1.42
N SER A 285 6.48 -22.35 0.81
CA SER A 285 5.30 -22.79 1.50
C SER A 285 5.54 -24.25 1.83
N SER A 286 6.14 -24.54 2.99
CA SER A 286 6.03 -25.88 3.56
C SER A 286 4.53 -26.12 3.65
N GLU A 287 4.04 -27.12 2.91
CA GLU A 287 2.66 -27.63 3.01
C GLU A 287 2.32 -28.13 4.42
N SER A 288 3.29 -28.15 5.30
CA SER A 288 3.14 -28.41 6.72
C SER A 288 2.99 -27.08 7.46
N GLY A 289 1.84 -26.86 8.06
CA GLY A 289 1.56 -25.74 8.96
C GLY A 289 2.42 -25.81 10.25
N ASP A 290 3.73 -25.85 10.08
CA ASP A 290 4.68 -25.92 11.21
C ASP A 290 4.66 -24.59 11.96
N TRP A 291 4.11 -24.66 13.16
CA TRP A 291 4.16 -23.58 14.12
C TRP A 291 5.62 -23.27 14.49
N THR A 292 6.12 -22.10 14.09
CA THR A 292 7.43 -21.59 14.49
C THR A 292 7.31 -20.22 15.13
N LEU A 293 8.18 -19.92 16.09
CA LEU A 293 8.28 -18.57 16.66
C LEU A 293 8.54 -17.51 15.59
N GLY A 294 9.28 -17.88 14.53
CA GLY A 294 9.51 -17.02 13.38
C GLY A 294 8.22 -16.67 12.62
N SER A 295 7.33 -17.65 12.41
CA SER A 295 6.02 -17.42 11.78
C SER A 295 5.14 -16.52 12.63
N ALA A 296 5.10 -16.74 13.95
CA ALA A 296 4.36 -15.88 14.87
C ALA A 296 4.89 -14.44 14.87
N PHE A 297 6.21 -14.27 14.87
CA PHE A 297 6.84 -12.95 14.81
C PHE A 297 6.57 -12.23 13.47
N ARG A 298 6.63 -12.95 12.34
CA ARG A 298 6.24 -12.41 11.03
C ARG A 298 4.77 -12.03 10.99
N THR A 299 3.89 -12.86 11.53
CA THR A 299 2.45 -12.55 11.60
C THR A 299 2.20 -11.29 12.44
N MET A 300 2.96 -11.09 13.52
CA MET A 300 2.86 -9.89 14.35
C MET A 300 3.29 -8.62 13.59
N LEU A 301 4.35 -8.70 12.79
CA LEU A 301 4.85 -7.55 12.01
C LEU A 301 4.03 -7.28 10.74
N PHE A 302 3.52 -8.30 10.05
CA PHE A 302 2.93 -8.17 8.71
C PHE A 302 1.44 -8.53 8.65
N GLY A 303 0.89 -9.16 9.69
CA GLY A 303 -0.48 -9.68 9.69
C GLY A 303 -1.59 -8.62 9.65
N ALA A 304 -1.32 -7.40 10.08
CA ALA A 304 -2.27 -6.29 10.09
C ALA A 304 -2.51 -5.66 8.70
N GLY A 305 -1.77 -6.05 7.67
CA GLY A 305 -1.81 -5.42 6.35
C GLY A 305 -3.21 -5.34 5.72
N VAL A 306 -4.02 -6.40 5.89
CA VAL A 306 -5.41 -6.41 5.38
C VAL A 306 -6.28 -5.36 6.08
N LEU A 307 -6.11 -5.16 7.39
CA LEU A 307 -6.87 -4.18 8.16
C LEU A 307 -6.48 -2.75 7.77
N ASN A 308 -5.20 -2.51 7.54
CA ASN A 308 -4.67 -1.19 7.18
C ASN A 308 -5.14 -0.70 5.79
N LYS A 309 -5.63 -1.60 4.94
CA LYS A 309 -6.18 -1.30 3.60
C LYS A 309 -7.69 -1.10 3.60
N ARG A 310 -8.38 -1.59 4.63
CA ARG A 310 -9.84 -1.49 4.70
C ARG A 310 -10.29 -0.04 4.89
N GLY A 311 -11.25 0.38 4.08
CA GLY A 311 -11.85 1.71 4.18
C GLY A 311 -11.03 2.83 3.55
N VAL A 312 -9.85 2.54 3.00
CA VAL A 312 -9.06 3.53 2.25
C VAL A 312 -9.58 3.60 0.83
N ASP A 313 -10.24 4.71 0.49
CA ASP A 313 -10.74 4.95 -0.86
C ASP A 313 -9.59 5.25 -1.83
N ARG A 314 -9.77 4.84 -3.10
CA ARG A 314 -8.79 5.02 -4.20
C ARG A 314 -7.39 4.50 -3.86
N LEU A 315 -7.33 3.42 -3.06
CA LEU A 315 -6.11 2.73 -2.73
C LEU A 315 -5.72 1.81 -3.89
N THR A 316 -4.54 2.02 -4.44
CA THR A 316 -3.89 1.06 -5.35
C THR A 316 -2.75 0.38 -4.59
N PRO A 317 -3.00 -0.78 -3.97
CA PRO A 317 -1.97 -1.54 -3.29
C PRO A 317 -1.20 -2.38 -4.30
N GLU A 318 0.13 -2.25 -4.34
CA GLU A 318 0.99 -3.08 -5.17
C GLU A 318 2.02 -3.80 -4.33
N ARG A 319 2.11 -5.11 -4.52
CA ARG A 319 2.98 -5.98 -3.76
C ARG A 319 4.21 -6.39 -4.56
N LEU A 320 5.31 -5.70 -4.29
CA LEU A 320 6.61 -6.04 -4.84
C LEU A 320 7.18 -7.29 -4.17
N VAL A 321 7.67 -8.22 -4.96
CA VAL A 321 8.36 -9.41 -4.47
C VAL A 321 9.87 -9.15 -4.51
N VAL A 322 10.50 -9.06 -3.34
CA VAL A 322 11.94 -8.80 -3.22
C VAL A 322 12.61 -10.00 -2.55
N ASP A 323 13.43 -10.71 -3.32
CA ASP A 323 14.09 -11.97 -2.90
C ASP A 323 15.40 -11.71 -2.15
N ILE A 324 15.28 -11.16 -0.95
CA ILE A 324 16.36 -10.98 0.03
C ILE A 324 15.80 -11.12 1.44
N GLY A 325 16.66 -11.44 2.41
CA GLY A 325 16.27 -11.53 3.81
C GLY A 325 15.99 -10.15 4.45
N LEU A 326 15.17 -10.14 5.49
CA LEU A 326 14.79 -8.92 6.24
C LEU A 326 16.00 -8.13 6.78
N LEU A 327 17.09 -8.82 7.14
CA LEU A 327 18.30 -8.27 7.74
C LEU A 327 19.52 -8.29 6.79
N ASP A 328 19.31 -8.46 5.49
CA ASP A 328 20.35 -8.52 4.47
C ASP A 328 20.82 -7.13 4.05
N PHE A 329 21.39 -6.38 4.99
CA PHE A 329 21.86 -5.01 4.74
C PHE A 329 23.22 -4.94 4.01
N ASP A 330 23.90 -6.07 3.75
CA ASP A 330 25.20 -6.16 3.08
C ASP A 330 25.11 -6.42 1.56
N ILE A 331 24.00 -6.01 0.96
CA ILE A 331 23.72 -6.20 -0.45
C ILE A 331 24.63 -5.30 -1.29
N GLY A 332 25.34 -5.90 -2.26
CA GLY A 332 26.18 -5.17 -3.19
C GLY A 332 25.41 -4.36 -4.22
N PHE A 333 26.10 -3.43 -4.88
CA PHE A 333 25.52 -2.51 -5.86
C PHE A 333 24.75 -3.23 -6.99
N GLU A 334 25.32 -4.29 -7.58
CA GLU A 334 24.68 -4.99 -8.70
C GLU A 334 23.34 -5.63 -8.29
N ARG A 335 23.29 -6.26 -7.11
CA ARG A 335 22.03 -6.82 -6.62
C ARG A 335 21.01 -5.73 -6.28
N THR A 336 21.46 -4.60 -5.72
CA THR A 336 20.60 -3.43 -5.51
C THR A 336 20.03 -2.90 -6.82
N LYS A 337 20.85 -2.85 -7.86
CA LYS A 337 20.44 -2.44 -9.21
C LYS A 337 19.36 -3.34 -9.78
N GLU A 338 19.53 -4.66 -9.69
CA GLU A 338 18.50 -5.63 -10.11
C GLU A 338 17.18 -5.37 -9.38
N ILE A 339 17.21 -5.30 -8.03
CA ILE A 339 16.03 -5.06 -7.21
C ILE A 339 15.31 -3.77 -7.61
N VAL A 340 16.06 -2.67 -7.78
CA VAL A 340 15.48 -1.37 -8.14
C VAL A 340 14.84 -1.42 -9.53
N ARG A 341 15.52 -2.02 -10.52
CA ARG A 341 14.99 -2.15 -11.90
C ARG A 341 13.75 -3.04 -11.97
N ASP A 342 13.80 -4.19 -11.32
CA ASP A 342 12.67 -5.14 -11.32
C ASP A 342 11.45 -4.50 -10.63
N SER A 343 11.68 -3.81 -9.51
CA SER A 343 10.62 -3.10 -8.79
C SER A 343 10.05 -1.92 -9.60
N GLU A 344 10.89 -1.18 -10.31
CA GLU A 344 10.49 -0.10 -11.20
C GLU A 344 9.63 -0.64 -12.36
N ALA A 345 10.13 -1.66 -13.07
CA ALA A 345 9.40 -2.28 -14.20
C ALA A 345 8.06 -2.87 -13.76
N TYR A 346 8.04 -3.51 -12.59
CA TYR A 346 6.79 -4.02 -12.02
C TYR A 346 5.79 -2.90 -11.71
N CYS A 347 6.25 -1.80 -11.10
CA CYS A 347 5.39 -0.66 -10.79
C CYS A 347 4.94 0.10 -12.03
N ASP A 348 5.77 0.22 -13.06
CA ASP A 348 5.38 0.85 -14.33
C ASP A 348 4.16 0.12 -14.93
N ILE A 349 4.12 -1.21 -14.89
CA ILE A 349 3.03 -2.03 -15.44
C ILE A 349 1.84 -2.11 -14.46
N ASN A 350 2.10 -2.42 -13.19
CA ASN A 350 1.01 -2.79 -12.27
C ASN A 350 0.46 -1.60 -11.47
N LEU A 351 1.31 -0.67 -11.05
CA LEU A 351 0.88 0.47 -10.25
C LEU A 351 0.40 1.62 -11.13
N ILE A 352 1.22 2.05 -12.09
CA ILE A 352 0.94 3.25 -12.88
C ILE A 352 -0.25 3.01 -13.80
N ASP A 353 -0.27 1.90 -14.53
CA ASP A 353 -1.36 1.57 -15.43
C ASP A 353 -2.69 1.50 -14.68
N ARG A 354 -2.72 0.87 -13.51
CA ARG A 354 -3.95 0.78 -12.70
C ARG A 354 -4.36 2.10 -12.05
N MET A 355 -3.39 2.89 -11.64
CA MET A 355 -3.66 4.13 -10.91
C MET A 355 -4.04 5.28 -11.83
N ILE A 356 -3.50 5.32 -13.05
CA ILE A 356 -3.61 6.46 -13.97
C ILE A 356 -4.28 6.05 -15.28
N GLU A 357 -3.73 5.07 -16.01
CA GLU A 357 -4.16 4.77 -17.37
C GLU A 357 -5.53 4.10 -17.42
N LEU A 358 -5.76 3.09 -16.58
CA LEU A 358 -7.06 2.41 -16.53
C LEU A 358 -8.21 3.34 -16.13
N PRO A 359 -8.13 4.16 -15.06
CA PRO A 359 -9.18 5.13 -14.75
C PRO A 359 -9.43 6.15 -15.86
N PHE A 360 -8.36 6.63 -16.50
CA PHE A 360 -8.49 7.55 -17.63
C PHE A 360 -9.23 6.89 -18.80
N LEU A 361 -8.81 5.69 -19.20
CA LEU A 361 -9.42 4.93 -20.28
C LEU A 361 -10.88 4.56 -19.98
N MET A 362 -11.17 4.14 -18.77
CA MET A 362 -12.54 3.80 -18.33
C MET A 362 -13.46 5.02 -18.37
N ASN A 363 -13.00 6.18 -17.88
CA ASN A 363 -13.78 7.41 -17.92
C ASN A 363 -13.99 7.91 -19.37
N GLU A 364 -12.98 7.81 -20.22
CA GLU A 364 -13.11 8.14 -21.66
C GLU A 364 -14.14 7.23 -22.32
N THR A 365 -14.10 5.92 -22.05
CA THR A 365 -15.07 4.97 -22.57
C THR A 365 -16.49 5.25 -22.05
N CYS A 366 -16.63 5.53 -20.75
CA CYS A 366 -17.92 5.93 -20.17
C CYS A 366 -18.49 7.16 -20.89
N ASN A 367 -17.68 8.18 -21.11
CA ASN A 367 -18.10 9.39 -21.82
C ASN A 367 -18.51 9.10 -23.27
N LYS A 368 -17.72 8.31 -23.99
CA LYS A 368 -17.99 7.93 -25.38
C LYS A 368 -19.31 7.16 -25.52
N VAL A 369 -19.52 6.17 -24.65
CA VAL A 369 -20.75 5.38 -24.64
C VAL A 369 -21.96 6.22 -24.26
N ALA A 370 -21.84 7.06 -23.22
CA ALA A 370 -22.92 7.93 -22.77
C ALA A 370 -23.35 8.90 -23.89
N VAL A 371 -22.41 9.52 -24.60
CA VAL A 371 -22.70 10.41 -25.74
C VAL A 371 -23.41 9.65 -26.86
N ARG A 372 -22.90 8.47 -27.27
CA ARG A 372 -23.52 7.67 -28.34
C ARG A 372 -24.93 7.20 -27.98
N CYS A 373 -25.13 6.72 -26.75
CA CYS A 373 -26.47 6.32 -26.29
C CYS A 373 -27.43 7.52 -26.23
N HIS A 374 -26.96 8.70 -25.82
CA HIS A 374 -27.74 9.93 -25.81
C HIS A 374 -28.16 10.36 -27.21
N GLU A 375 -27.25 10.28 -28.20
CA GLU A 375 -27.55 10.59 -29.61
C GLU A 375 -28.62 9.66 -30.20
N ILE A 376 -28.54 8.34 -29.91
CA ILE A 376 -29.54 7.36 -30.35
C ILE A 376 -30.90 7.62 -29.72
N LEU A 377 -30.93 7.88 -28.40
CA LEU A 377 -32.14 8.24 -27.69
C LEU A 377 -32.77 9.52 -28.26
N SER A 378 -31.96 10.55 -28.55
CA SER A 378 -32.42 11.78 -29.16
C SER A 378 -33.04 11.52 -30.53
N ALA A 379 -32.37 10.74 -31.38
CA ALA A 379 -32.87 10.37 -32.70
C ALA A 379 -34.18 9.55 -32.62
N ALA A 380 -34.29 8.65 -31.67
CA ALA A 380 -35.50 7.87 -31.43
C ALA A 380 -36.68 8.76 -30.98
N PHE A 381 -36.45 9.71 -30.09
CA PHE A 381 -37.46 10.67 -29.66
C PHE A 381 -37.91 11.58 -30.83
N ASP A 382 -36.97 12.07 -31.65
CA ASP A 382 -37.29 12.86 -32.85
C ASP A 382 -38.16 12.06 -33.84
N ALA A 383 -37.78 10.81 -34.10
CA ALA A 383 -38.53 9.93 -35.02
C ALA A 383 -39.95 9.66 -34.52
N ALA A 384 -40.14 9.55 -33.21
CA ALA A 384 -41.43 9.37 -32.57
C ALA A 384 -42.24 10.67 -32.40
N GLY A 385 -41.64 11.84 -32.75
CA GLY A 385 -42.29 13.15 -32.63
C GLY A 385 -42.46 13.65 -31.19
N PHE A 386 -41.64 13.14 -30.26
CA PHE A 386 -41.63 13.58 -28.87
C PHE A 386 -40.84 14.89 -28.69
N VAL A 387 -41.39 15.81 -27.90
CA VAL A 387 -40.60 16.96 -27.42
C VAL A 387 -39.66 16.50 -26.32
N HIS A 388 -38.37 16.62 -26.52
CA HIS A 388 -37.35 16.10 -25.59
C HIS A 388 -36.29 17.16 -25.20
N ASP A 389 -36.69 18.41 -25.05
CA ASP A 389 -35.79 19.47 -24.62
C ASP A 389 -35.18 19.12 -23.23
N GLY A 390 -33.86 18.91 -23.22
CA GLY A 390 -33.07 18.83 -22.01
C GLY A 390 -33.17 17.54 -21.18
N PHE A 391 -33.47 16.37 -21.79
CA PHE A 391 -33.37 15.11 -21.07
C PHE A 391 -31.92 14.75 -20.73
N ARG A 392 -31.73 14.06 -19.62
CA ARG A 392 -30.41 13.65 -19.11
C ARG A 392 -30.28 12.14 -19.11
N THR A 393 -29.09 11.68 -19.45
CA THR A 393 -28.66 10.30 -19.32
C THR A 393 -27.41 10.23 -18.47
N ARG A 394 -27.29 9.21 -17.63
CA ARG A 394 -26.12 8.94 -16.82
C ARG A 394 -25.66 7.51 -17.08
N LEU A 395 -24.34 7.33 -17.08
CA LEU A 395 -23.72 6.01 -17.23
C LEU A 395 -22.75 5.78 -16.09
N ALA A 396 -22.75 4.58 -15.51
CA ALA A 396 -21.77 4.17 -14.53
C ALA A 396 -21.35 2.72 -14.71
N VAL A 397 -20.14 2.40 -14.30
CA VAL A 397 -19.57 1.05 -14.28
C VAL A 397 -19.49 0.57 -12.84
N ALA A 398 -20.21 -0.49 -12.52
CA ALA A 398 -20.24 -1.12 -11.23
C ALA A 398 -19.25 -2.29 -11.16
N LEU A 399 -18.28 -2.21 -10.26
CA LEU A 399 -17.24 -3.21 -10.02
C LEU A 399 -17.45 -3.94 -8.69
N PRO A 400 -17.07 -5.23 -8.59
CA PRO A 400 -17.17 -5.99 -7.36
C PRO A 400 -16.22 -5.48 -6.29
N VAL A 401 -16.66 -5.47 -5.03
CA VAL A 401 -15.85 -5.06 -3.88
C VAL A 401 -15.47 -6.28 -3.04
N GLY A 402 -14.16 -6.57 -3.01
CA GLY A 402 -13.57 -7.63 -2.19
C GLY A 402 -13.77 -9.05 -2.74
N PRO A 403 -13.12 -10.05 -2.10
CA PRO A 403 -13.06 -11.42 -2.62
C PRO A 403 -14.40 -12.19 -2.53
N ARG A 404 -15.30 -11.74 -1.66
CA ARG A 404 -16.69 -12.23 -1.58
C ARG A 404 -17.59 -11.11 -2.04
N VAL A 405 -18.01 -11.17 -3.30
CA VAL A 405 -18.83 -10.14 -3.93
C VAL A 405 -20.19 -10.05 -3.25
N LYS A 406 -20.30 -9.16 -2.26
CA LYS A 406 -21.55 -8.82 -1.59
C LYS A 406 -22.09 -7.46 -2.02
N THR A 407 -21.21 -6.61 -2.54
CA THR A 407 -21.52 -5.26 -3.00
C THR A 407 -20.83 -5.00 -4.33
N LEU A 408 -21.48 -4.22 -5.17
CA LEU A 408 -20.93 -3.63 -6.39
C LEU A 408 -20.81 -2.13 -6.16
N ARG A 409 -19.68 -1.54 -6.49
CA ARG A 409 -19.44 -0.10 -6.35
C ARG A 409 -19.40 0.55 -7.72
N LEU A 410 -20.13 1.65 -7.88
CA LEU A 410 -20.01 2.51 -9.05
C LEU A 410 -18.65 3.20 -9.02
N GLU A 411 -17.73 2.77 -9.87
CA GLU A 411 -16.33 3.21 -9.82
C GLU A 411 -16.01 4.26 -10.88
N TYR A 412 -16.61 4.13 -12.07
CA TYR A 412 -16.43 5.05 -13.21
C TYR A 412 -17.80 5.52 -13.67
N SER A 413 -17.90 6.77 -14.08
CA SER A 413 -19.20 7.36 -14.45
C SER A 413 -19.10 8.49 -15.45
N SER A 414 -20.21 8.79 -16.10
CA SER A 414 -20.42 9.95 -16.98
C SER A 414 -21.84 10.50 -16.82
N GLY A 415 -22.01 11.82 -16.87
CA GLY A 415 -23.30 12.48 -16.77
C GLY A 415 -23.82 12.70 -15.36
N TYR A 416 -23.00 12.49 -14.34
CA TYR A 416 -23.32 12.79 -12.94
C TYR A 416 -22.94 14.23 -12.61
N ASP A 417 -23.92 15.02 -12.14
CA ASP A 417 -23.73 16.43 -11.79
C ASP A 417 -23.21 16.62 -10.35
N ASP A 418 -23.41 15.61 -9.49
CA ASP A 418 -23.03 15.64 -8.07
C ASP A 418 -22.08 14.47 -7.75
N LEU A 419 -20.94 14.79 -7.17
CA LEU A 419 -19.97 13.82 -6.67
C LEU A 419 -20.53 12.90 -5.56
N SER A 420 -21.66 13.28 -4.93
CA SER A 420 -22.32 12.46 -3.90
C SER A 420 -22.91 11.16 -4.45
N ASP A 421 -23.24 11.12 -5.75
CA ASP A 421 -23.78 9.94 -6.44
C ASP A 421 -22.67 9.05 -7.03
N GLU A 422 -21.44 9.53 -7.06
CA GLU A 422 -20.28 8.74 -7.43
C GLU A 422 -19.90 7.78 -6.30
N ARG A 423 -19.47 6.56 -6.65
CA ARG A 423 -18.92 5.55 -5.74
C ARG A 423 -19.90 4.96 -4.72
N ILE A 424 -21.18 5.00 -5.06
CA ILE A 424 -22.18 4.29 -4.28
C ILE A 424 -21.91 2.80 -4.34
N SER A 425 -21.92 2.14 -3.18
CA SER A 425 -21.85 0.68 -3.08
C SER A 425 -23.25 0.11 -2.97
N LEU A 426 -23.63 -0.71 -3.93
CA LEU A 426 -24.95 -1.33 -4.03
C LEU A 426 -24.87 -2.81 -3.63
N PRO A 427 -25.76 -3.30 -2.75
CA PRO A 427 -25.78 -4.71 -2.38
C PRO A 427 -26.22 -5.58 -3.56
N VAL A 428 -25.51 -6.69 -3.79
CA VAL A 428 -25.79 -7.61 -4.90
C VAL A 428 -27.18 -8.23 -4.80
N GLU A 429 -27.61 -8.60 -3.60
CA GLU A 429 -28.92 -9.26 -3.39
C GLU A 429 -30.12 -8.32 -3.49
N ARG A 430 -29.93 -7.00 -3.40
CA ARG A 430 -31.01 -6.02 -3.20
C ARG A 430 -30.97 -4.84 -4.17
N SER A 431 -30.24 -4.94 -5.27
CA SER A 431 -30.17 -3.90 -6.29
C SER A 431 -30.37 -4.46 -7.69
N PHE A 432 -30.83 -3.64 -8.62
CA PHE A 432 -30.96 -4.03 -10.03
C PHE A 432 -29.62 -4.39 -10.64
N VAL A 433 -28.57 -3.63 -10.30
CA VAL A 433 -27.19 -3.89 -10.71
C VAL A 433 -26.73 -5.26 -10.21
N GLY A 434 -27.04 -5.60 -8.96
CA GLY A 434 -26.74 -6.90 -8.38
C GLY A 434 -27.55 -8.04 -9.01
N ARG A 435 -28.79 -7.78 -9.42
CA ARG A 435 -29.60 -8.75 -10.14
C ARG A 435 -29.00 -9.05 -11.53
N ALA A 436 -28.66 -8.02 -12.30
CA ALA A 436 -27.98 -8.19 -13.59
C ALA A 436 -26.62 -8.92 -13.42
N TRP A 437 -25.89 -8.63 -12.34
CA TRP A 437 -24.67 -9.35 -11.98
C TRP A 437 -24.91 -10.84 -11.77
N ASN A 438 -25.92 -11.22 -11.00
CA ASN A 438 -26.20 -12.62 -10.66
C ASN A 438 -26.77 -13.42 -11.83
N GLU A 439 -27.74 -12.84 -12.55
CA GLU A 439 -28.41 -13.47 -13.70
C GLU A 439 -27.51 -13.51 -14.94
N ASN A 440 -26.50 -12.65 -15.00
CA ASN A 440 -25.61 -12.45 -16.14
C ASN A 440 -26.39 -12.14 -17.43
N ASP A 441 -27.40 -11.32 -17.29
CA ASP A 441 -28.32 -10.96 -18.36
C ASP A 441 -28.62 -9.46 -18.31
N THR A 442 -28.93 -8.88 -19.46
CA THR A 442 -29.27 -7.47 -19.56
C THR A 442 -30.64 -7.24 -18.96
N LEU A 443 -30.75 -6.19 -18.14
CA LEU A 443 -31.95 -5.89 -17.38
C LEU A 443 -32.41 -4.46 -17.67
N TYR A 444 -33.61 -4.33 -18.25
CA TYR A 444 -34.31 -3.06 -18.37
C TYR A 444 -35.30 -2.89 -17.23
N ILE A 445 -35.30 -1.75 -16.58
CA ILE A 445 -36.15 -1.38 -15.45
C ILE A 445 -36.90 -0.11 -15.80
N SER A 446 -38.23 -0.20 -15.88
CA SER A 446 -39.09 0.96 -16.08
C SER A 446 -39.24 1.78 -14.79
N LYS A 447 -39.82 2.97 -14.90
CA LYS A 447 -40.13 3.81 -13.73
C LYS A 447 -41.08 3.11 -12.75
N SER A 448 -42.10 2.40 -13.26
CA SER A 448 -43.03 1.64 -12.42
C SER A 448 -42.33 0.54 -11.64
N ASP A 449 -41.37 -0.17 -12.25
CA ASP A 449 -40.60 -1.22 -11.60
C ASP A 449 -39.69 -0.65 -10.54
N ALA A 450 -39.03 0.49 -10.83
CA ALA A 450 -38.15 1.20 -9.89
C ALA A 450 -38.94 1.71 -8.65
N VAL A 451 -40.16 2.23 -8.84
CA VAL A 451 -41.03 2.65 -7.74
C VAL A 451 -41.44 1.44 -6.90
N THR A 452 -41.90 0.35 -7.55
CA THR A 452 -42.31 -0.90 -6.87
C THR A 452 -41.15 -1.48 -6.07
N TRP A 453 -39.93 -1.50 -6.63
CA TRP A 453 -38.73 -1.91 -5.90
C TRP A 453 -38.45 -1.00 -4.70
N GLY A 454 -38.52 0.32 -4.89
CA GLY A 454 -38.33 1.29 -3.81
C GLY A 454 -39.31 1.11 -2.65
N GLU A 455 -40.56 0.74 -2.94
CA GLU A 455 -41.59 0.41 -1.93
C GLU A 455 -41.27 -0.89 -1.20
N SER A 456 -40.69 -1.87 -1.87
CA SER A 456 -40.26 -3.15 -1.27
C SER A 456 -39.18 -3.00 -0.23
N LEU A 457 -38.37 -1.94 -0.32
CA LEU A 457 -37.31 -1.58 0.63
C LEU A 457 -37.89 -0.99 1.93
N SER A 458 -38.70 -1.74 2.63
CA SER A 458 -39.41 -1.28 3.83
C SER A 458 -38.65 -1.47 5.13
N ALA A 459 -37.64 -2.36 5.15
CA ALA A 459 -36.83 -2.64 6.32
C ALA A 459 -36.00 -1.42 6.75
N PRO A 460 -35.74 -1.24 8.06
CA PRO A 460 -34.94 -0.12 8.57
C PRO A 460 -33.54 -0.04 7.96
N GLU A 461 -32.92 -1.19 7.71
CA GLU A 461 -31.61 -1.32 7.10
C GLU A 461 -31.56 -0.91 5.63
N ASP A 462 -32.72 -0.88 4.95
CA ASP A 462 -32.82 -0.55 3.53
C ASP A 462 -33.18 0.93 3.29
N ARG A 463 -33.47 1.69 4.34
CA ARG A 463 -33.90 3.10 4.21
C ARG A 463 -32.88 3.99 3.51
N TRP A 464 -31.61 3.66 3.64
CA TRP A 464 -30.55 4.39 2.99
C TRP A 464 -30.53 4.14 1.48
N LEU A 465 -30.83 2.91 1.02
CA LEU A 465 -30.93 2.58 -0.41
C LEU A 465 -32.01 3.40 -1.11
N ARG A 466 -33.17 3.61 -0.45
CA ARG A 466 -34.23 4.46 -0.99
C ARG A 466 -33.78 5.90 -1.24
N LYS A 467 -32.85 6.41 -0.45
CA LYS A 467 -32.32 7.78 -0.61
C LYS A 467 -31.33 7.89 -1.76
N LEU A 468 -30.76 6.77 -2.21
CA LEU A 468 -29.83 6.73 -3.34
C LEU A 468 -30.53 6.68 -4.70
N ILE A 469 -31.84 6.43 -4.73
CA ILE A 469 -32.61 6.44 -5.97
C ILE A 469 -32.74 7.89 -6.43
N TRP A 470 -32.24 8.16 -7.63
CA TRP A 470 -32.40 9.48 -8.24
C TRP A 470 -33.89 9.82 -8.36
N LYS A 471 -34.28 11.00 -7.92
CA LYS A 471 -35.71 11.38 -7.85
C LYS A 471 -36.37 11.48 -9.23
N ASP A 472 -35.58 11.85 -10.23
CA ASP A 472 -36.05 12.04 -11.61
C ASP A 472 -35.86 10.76 -12.45
N LEU A 473 -35.45 9.65 -11.83
CA LEU A 473 -35.23 8.37 -12.51
C LEU A 473 -36.49 7.90 -13.23
N SER A 474 -36.39 7.70 -14.53
CA SER A 474 -37.49 7.18 -15.35
C SER A 474 -37.22 5.78 -15.90
N TRP A 475 -35.97 5.39 -16.06
CA TRP A 475 -35.57 4.05 -16.47
C TRP A 475 -34.11 3.77 -16.16
N VAL A 476 -33.77 2.48 -16.08
CA VAL A 476 -32.39 1.98 -15.94
C VAL A 476 -32.19 0.78 -16.85
N LEU A 477 -31.09 0.76 -17.58
CA LEU A 477 -30.58 -0.39 -18.31
C LEU A 477 -29.30 -0.87 -17.62
N CYS A 478 -29.25 -2.13 -17.20
CA CYS A 478 -28.08 -2.77 -16.57
C CYS A 478 -27.54 -3.83 -17.52
N VAL A 479 -26.32 -3.67 -18.01
CA VAL A 479 -25.66 -4.56 -18.96
C VAL A 479 -24.44 -5.22 -18.31
N PRO A 480 -24.44 -6.53 -18.08
CA PRO A 480 -23.26 -7.25 -17.63
C PRO A 480 -22.19 -7.24 -18.73
N VAL A 481 -20.97 -6.88 -18.38
CA VAL A 481 -19.83 -6.84 -19.31
C VAL A 481 -18.66 -7.63 -18.73
N GLU A 482 -17.85 -8.22 -19.58
CA GLU A 482 -16.58 -8.82 -19.22
C GLU A 482 -15.46 -7.90 -19.70
N LEU A 483 -14.82 -7.19 -18.77
CA LEU A 483 -13.74 -6.23 -19.06
C LEU A 483 -12.42 -6.94 -19.38
N ALA A 484 -12.24 -8.17 -18.86
CA ALA A 484 -11.12 -9.07 -19.13
C ALA A 484 -11.55 -10.49 -18.75
N PRO A 485 -10.90 -11.57 -19.23
CA PRO A 485 -11.24 -12.93 -18.87
C PRO A 485 -11.36 -13.14 -17.37
N GLY A 486 -12.58 -13.43 -16.87
CA GLY A 486 -12.90 -13.56 -15.45
C GLY A 486 -13.13 -12.26 -14.69
N SER A 487 -13.06 -11.11 -15.34
CA SER A 487 -13.31 -9.79 -14.73
C SER A 487 -14.64 -9.22 -15.17
N LYS A 488 -15.68 -9.57 -14.42
CA LYS A 488 -17.05 -9.13 -14.67
C LYS A 488 -17.33 -7.77 -14.06
N ALA A 489 -18.11 -6.96 -14.77
CA ALA A 489 -18.67 -5.69 -14.32
C ALA A 489 -20.14 -5.56 -14.75
N VAL A 490 -20.83 -4.56 -14.28
CA VAL A 490 -22.16 -4.18 -14.79
C VAL A 490 -22.10 -2.71 -15.18
N VAL A 491 -22.41 -2.42 -16.43
CA VAL A 491 -22.59 -1.05 -16.90
C VAL A 491 -24.05 -0.67 -16.70
N THR A 492 -24.31 0.44 -16.05
CA THR A 492 -25.65 1.01 -15.87
C THR A 492 -25.81 2.25 -16.73
N LEU A 493 -26.87 2.33 -17.47
CA LEU A 493 -27.31 3.53 -18.18
C LEU A 493 -28.68 3.90 -17.67
N ASP A 494 -28.88 5.12 -17.20
CA ASP A 494 -30.17 5.59 -16.68
C ASP A 494 -30.57 6.95 -17.30
N GLY A 495 -31.86 7.28 -17.25
CA GLY A 495 -32.38 8.53 -17.78
C GLY A 495 -33.60 9.05 -17.02
N ASP A 496 -33.84 10.38 -17.16
CA ASP A 496 -34.92 11.12 -16.50
C ASP A 496 -36.21 11.26 -17.32
N LYS A 497 -36.21 10.80 -18.56
CA LYS A 497 -37.38 10.84 -19.45
C LYS A 497 -37.85 9.43 -19.78
N GLU A 498 -39.16 9.17 -19.60
CA GLU A 498 -39.78 7.88 -19.90
C GLU A 498 -39.61 7.51 -21.38
N LEU A 499 -39.40 6.22 -21.66
CA LEU A 499 -39.27 5.67 -23.00
C LEU A 499 -40.67 5.18 -23.44
N GLU A 500 -41.53 6.11 -23.90
CA GLU A 500 -42.90 5.86 -24.34
C GLU A 500 -42.93 5.35 -25.79
N PHE A 501 -42.24 4.24 -26.07
CA PHE A 501 -42.22 3.56 -27.36
C PHE A 501 -43.14 2.33 -27.33
N ASP A 502 -43.56 1.88 -28.51
CA ASP A 502 -44.19 0.55 -28.58
C ASP A 502 -43.17 -0.55 -28.25
N GLU A 503 -43.64 -1.74 -27.93
CA GLU A 503 -42.81 -2.84 -27.43
C GLU A 503 -41.69 -3.21 -28.40
N GLN A 504 -41.92 -3.20 -29.72
CA GLN A 504 -40.93 -3.53 -30.73
C GLN A 504 -39.85 -2.43 -30.84
N ALA A 505 -40.29 -1.17 -30.93
CA ALA A 505 -39.37 -0.03 -31.04
C ALA A 505 -38.53 0.13 -29.76
N LEU A 506 -39.11 -0.12 -28.59
CA LEU A 506 -38.39 -0.13 -27.33
C LEU A 506 -37.32 -1.24 -27.31
N GLN A 507 -37.68 -2.47 -27.72
CA GLN A 507 -36.71 -3.57 -27.74
C GLN A 507 -35.55 -3.29 -28.72
N GLU A 508 -35.85 -2.82 -29.92
CA GLU A 508 -34.82 -2.45 -30.91
C GLU A 508 -33.86 -1.37 -30.37
N LEU A 509 -34.38 -0.38 -29.65
CA LEU A 509 -33.60 0.69 -29.02
C LEU A 509 -32.71 0.14 -27.88
N LEU A 510 -33.25 -0.73 -27.03
CA LEU A 510 -32.51 -1.35 -25.94
C LEU A 510 -31.40 -2.25 -26.46
N ASP A 511 -31.67 -3.07 -27.49
CA ASP A 511 -30.67 -3.95 -28.12
C ASP A 511 -29.53 -3.15 -28.77
N GLU A 512 -29.86 -2.00 -29.36
CA GLU A 512 -28.82 -1.12 -29.93
C GLU A 512 -27.93 -0.47 -28.86
N MET A 513 -28.52 0.00 -27.75
CA MET A 513 -27.76 0.56 -26.64
C MET A 513 -26.89 -0.52 -25.97
N GLU A 514 -27.43 -1.72 -25.75
CA GLU A 514 -26.70 -2.86 -25.23
C GLU A 514 -25.50 -3.21 -26.10
N ARG A 515 -25.69 -3.30 -27.42
CA ARG A 515 -24.62 -3.59 -28.36
C ARG A 515 -23.51 -2.55 -28.30
N ILE A 516 -23.83 -1.25 -28.21
CA ILE A 516 -22.83 -0.19 -28.08
C ILE A 516 -22.02 -0.34 -26.79
N ILE A 517 -22.71 -0.63 -25.68
CA ILE A 517 -22.06 -0.85 -24.38
C ILE A 517 -21.09 -2.04 -24.50
N LEU A 518 -21.56 -3.18 -25.02
CA LEU A 518 -20.75 -4.37 -25.17
C LEU A 518 -19.54 -4.15 -26.09
N ASP A 519 -19.75 -3.56 -27.28
CA ASP A 519 -18.69 -3.33 -28.26
C ASP A 519 -17.59 -2.40 -27.71
N GLU A 520 -17.95 -1.32 -27.03
CA GLU A 520 -16.97 -0.35 -26.52
C GLU A 520 -16.21 -0.87 -25.30
N PHE A 521 -16.89 -1.54 -24.36
CA PHE A 521 -16.22 -2.10 -23.18
C PHE A 521 -15.42 -3.37 -23.48
N GLN A 522 -15.84 -4.19 -24.46
CA GLN A 522 -15.05 -5.34 -24.91
C GLN A 522 -13.84 -4.93 -25.75
N SER A 523 -13.88 -3.78 -26.44
CA SER A 523 -12.74 -3.26 -27.19
C SER A 523 -11.60 -2.74 -26.31
N LEU A 524 -11.80 -2.61 -25.01
CA LEU A 524 -10.76 -2.28 -24.02
C LEU A 524 -9.67 -3.35 -23.88
N GLU A 525 -9.53 -4.24 -24.87
CA GLU A 525 -8.62 -5.40 -24.88
C GLU A 525 -7.13 -5.11 -24.57
N GLY A 526 -6.67 -3.86 -24.74
CA GLY A 526 -5.31 -3.44 -24.35
C GLY A 526 -5.08 -3.29 -22.84
N GLY A 527 -6.17 -3.21 -22.04
CA GLY A 527 -6.11 -3.11 -20.56
C GLY A 527 -6.34 -4.44 -19.82
N ARG A 528 -6.31 -5.57 -20.51
CA ARG A 528 -6.73 -6.89 -20.01
C ARG A 528 -5.98 -7.40 -18.78
N GLU A 529 -4.70 -7.10 -18.66
CA GLU A 529 -3.91 -7.52 -17.50
C GLU A 529 -4.18 -6.67 -16.25
N LEU A 530 -4.71 -5.44 -16.44
CA LEU A 530 -4.90 -4.47 -15.37
C LEU A 530 -6.08 -4.77 -14.44
N VAL A 531 -7.08 -5.52 -14.91
CA VAL A 531 -8.30 -5.82 -14.14
C VAL A 531 -8.17 -7.10 -13.30
N HIS A 532 -7.21 -8.00 -13.63
CA HIS A 532 -7.09 -9.33 -13.02
C HIS A 532 -6.58 -9.40 -11.58
N ALA A 533 -6.20 -8.30 -10.95
CA ALA A 533 -5.49 -8.36 -9.67
C ALA A 533 -6.22 -7.66 -8.50
N ARG A 534 -7.55 -7.66 -8.49
CA ARG A 534 -8.31 -7.21 -7.31
C ARG A 534 -8.89 -8.36 -6.48
#